data_f2cc2c879bff57bc71f045a483b49cbb
#
_entry.id   f2cc2c879bff57bc71f045a483b49cbb
#
_cell.length_a   1.000
_cell.length_b   1.000
_cell.length_c   1.000
_cell.angle_alpha   90.00
_cell.angle_beta   90.00
_cell.angle_gamma   90.00
#
_symmetry.space_group_name_H-M   'P 1'
#
loop_
_entity.id
_entity.type
_entity.pdbx_description
1 polymer ?
#
loop_
_entity_poly.entity_id
_entity_poly.type
_entity_poly.pdbx_seq_one_letter_code
_entity_poly.pdbx_strand_id
1 'polypeptide(L)'
;MNNKTSKIEVLAPCGSYEILVAAVHAGADACYIGGNSFGARAYATNFDQDTIQKAVTYAHLHGVKVYLTVNTLLKQAELPALYDYIKPFYEIGGDALIIQDLGVFSYVKKQFPDIAIHCSTQMNITSAYGAALMKAQGASRVVTAREMSLAEIRTIKEQVDIEVETFVHGAMCYSYSGQCLMSSLAGGRSGNRGRCAQPCRKCYNNSYLLSMKDMCALSLIPELIEAGTLSLIHISEP
;
A
#
# COMPACT_ATOMS: atom_id res chain seq x y z
N MET A 1 -31.37 -5.92 -11.64
CA MET A 1 -30.08 -5.79 -10.93
C MET A 1 -29.01 -5.60 -11.98
N ASN A 2 -28.53 -4.37 -12.18
CA ASN A 2 -27.50 -4.06 -13.17
C ASN A 2 -26.16 -4.52 -12.61
N ASN A 3 -25.71 -5.70 -13.03
CA ASN A 3 -24.33 -6.14 -12.80
C ASN A 3 -23.41 -5.31 -13.72
N LYS A 4 -23.09 -4.06 -13.31
CA LYS A 4 -21.89 -3.42 -13.80
C LYS A 4 -20.73 -4.18 -13.16
N THR A 5 -20.12 -5.11 -13.90
CA THR A 5 -18.81 -5.63 -13.57
C THR A 5 -17.86 -4.43 -13.55
N SER A 6 -17.61 -3.89 -12.35
CA SER A 6 -16.60 -2.86 -12.19
C SER A 6 -15.27 -3.46 -12.65
N LYS A 7 -14.59 -2.76 -13.55
CA LYS A 7 -13.25 -3.19 -14.00
C LYS A 7 -12.36 -3.32 -12.77
N ILE A 8 -11.69 -4.45 -12.64
CA ILE A 8 -10.67 -4.66 -11.60
C ILE A 8 -9.48 -3.77 -11.87
N GLU A 9 -9.04 -3.05 -10.85
CA GLU A 9 -7.85 -2.21 -10.91
C GLU A 9 -6.59 -3.06 -10.72
N VAL A 10 -5.64 -2.95 -11.63
CA VAL A 10 -4.29 -3.52 -11.49
C VAL A 10 -3.36 -2.41 -10.99
N LEU A 11 -2.93 -2.54 -9.73
CA LEU A 11 -2.04 -1.57 -9.07
C LEU A 11 -0.59 -2.04 -9.12
N ALA A 12 0.27 -1.27 -9.80
CA ALA A 12 1.67 -1.57 -10.00
C ALA A 12 2.60 -0.80 -9.03
N PRO A 13 3.61 -1.47 -8.43
CA PRO A 13 4.65 -0.81 -7.64
C PRO A 13 5.66 -0.11 -8.55
N CYS A 14 5.92 1.18 -8.32
CA CYS A 14 6.89 1.92 -9.10
C CYS A 14 7.99 2.52 -8.21
N GLY A 15 9.20 1.99 -8.32
CA GLY A 15 10.37 2.44 -7.55
C GLY A 15 11.16 3.55 -8.26
N SER A 16 10.92 3.79 -9.56
CA SER A 16 11.51 4.87 -10.34
C SER A 16 10.54 5.32 -11.44
N TYR A 17 10.85 6.44 -12.07
CA TYR A 17 10.07 6.97 -13.19
C TYR A 17 10.03 6.00 -14.38
N GLU A 18 11.14 5.35 -14.71
CA GLU A 18 11.24 4.37 -15.80
C GLU A 18 10.35 3.16 -15.53
N ILE A 19 10.28 2.69 -14.27
CA ILE A 19 9.39 1.60 -13.86
C ILE A 19 7.93 2.03 -14.00
N LEU A 20 7.60 3.27 -13.64
CA LEU A 20 6.24 3.80 -13.82
C LEU A 20 5.85 3.82 -15.30
N VAL A 21 6.72 4.31 -16.17
CA VAL A 21 6.50 4.29 -17.63
C VAL A 21 6.27 2.86 -18.13
N ALA A 22 7.11 1.91 -17.69
CA ALA A 22 6.95 0.50 -18.05
C ALA A 22 5.62 -0.09 -17.55
N ALA A 23 5.20 0.22 -16.32
CA ALA A 23 3.94 -0.22 -15.74
C ALA A 23 2.73 0.31 -16.53
N VAL A 24 2.75 1.59 -16.89
CA VAL A 24 1.72 2.23 -17.73
C VAL A 24 1.61 1.52 -19.08
N HIS A 25 2.74 1.27 -19.74
CA HIS A 25 2.76 0.54 -21.02
C HIS A 25 2.31 -0.92 -20.89
N ALA A 26 2.54 -1.54 -19.74
CA ALA A 26 2.08 -2.90 -19.44
C ALA A 26 0.57 -2.98 -19.11
N GLY A 27 -0.13 -1.84 -19.03
CA GLY A 27 -1.58 -1.79 -18.83
C GLY A 27 -2.00 -1.69 -17.36
N ALA A 28 -1.15 -1.18 -16.46
CA ALA A 28 -1.55 -0.84 -15.11
C ALA A 28 -2.68 0.21 -15.12
N ASP A 29 -3.65 0.05 -14.22
CA ASP A 29 -4.75 1.02 -14.01
C ASP A 29 -4.36 2.08 -12.98
N ALA A 30 -3.44 1.72 -12.08
CA ALA A 30 -2.87 2.62 -11.09
C ALA A 30 -1.40 2.25 -10.79
N CYS A 31 -0.63 3.24 -10.36
CA CYS A 31 0.74 3.07 -9.89
C CYS A 31 0.87 3.62 -8.47
N TYR A 32 1.61 2.93 -7.59
CA TYR A 32 1.99 3.54 -6.32
C TYR A 32 3.49 3.82 -6.26
N ILE A 33 3.81 5.00 -5.77
CA ILE A 33 5.16 5.54 -5.69
C ILE A 33 5.54 5.89 -4.26
N GLY A 34 6.82 5.94 -3.97
CA GLY A 34 7.37 6.45 -2.73
C GLY A 34 8.21 7.70 -2.98
N GLY A 35 8.02 8.72 -2.19
CA GLY A 35 8.92 9.86 -2.17
C GLY A 35 10.10 9.63 -1.22
N ASN A 36 10.96 10.64 -1.09
CA ASN A 36 12.19 10.57 -0.30
C ASN A 36 11.97 10.46 1.23
N SER A 37 10.72 10.61 1.70
CA SER A 37 10.35 10.56 3.11
C SER A 37 9.03 9.83 3.32
N PHE A 38 8.79 9.40 4.56
CA PHE A 38 7.51 8.85 5.05
C PHE A 38 7.00 7.57 4.40
N GLY A 39 7.71 7.02 3.40
CA GLY A 39 7.36 5.76 2.75
C GLY A 39 8.12 4.57 3.32
N ALA A 40 7.51 3.38 3.30
CA ALA A 40 8.14 2.13 3.74
C ALA A 40 9.05 1.51 2.66
N ARG A 41 9.69 2.32 1.83
CA ARG A 41 10.59 1.92 0.72
C ARG A 41 11.92 2.66 0.78
N ALA A 42 12.58 2.61 1.93
CA ALA A 42 13.79 3.41 2.21
C ALA A 42 14.99 3.13 1.28
N TYR A 43 15.00 2.00 0.57
CA TYR A 43 16.09 1.60 -0.32
C TYR A 43 15.74 1.67 -1.81
N ALA A 44 14.51 2.07 -2.17
CA ALA A 44 14.17 2.38 -3.55
C ALA A 44 14.83 3.71 -3.97
N THR A 45 14.97 3.93 -5.26
CA THR A 45 15.50 5.19 -5.83
C THR A 45 14.64 6.37 -5.39
N ASN A 46 13.34 6.11 -5.11
CA ASN A 46 12.33 7.07 -4.69
C ASN A 46 12.20 8.28 -5.64
N PHE A 47 11.12 9.02 -5.49
CA PHE A 47 10.82 10.16 -6.33
C PHE A 47 11.10 11.45 -5.55
N ASP A 48 11.84 12.38 -6.16
CA ASP A 48 11.85 13.77 -5.72
C ASP A 48 10.58 14.50 -6.23
N GLN A 49 10.38 15.74 -5.81
CA GLN A 49 9.18 16.50 -6.17
C GLN A 49 9.01 16.68 -7.68
N ASP A 50 10.09 16.97 -8.40
CA ASP A 50 10.05 17.18 -9.86
C ASP A 50 9.69 15.88 -10.59
N THR A 51 10.24 14.77 -10.13
CA THR A 51 9.96 13.44 -10.68
C THR A 51 8.54 12.98 -10.34
N ILE A 52 8.01 13.30 -9.14
CA ILE A 52 6.60 13.07 -8.77
C ILE A 52 5.68 13.82 -9.75
N GLN A 53 5.94 15.11 -10.00
CA GLN A 53 5.14 15.90 -10.93
C GLN A 53 5.14 15.31 -12.34
N LYS A 54 6.31 14.91 -12.85
CA LYS A 54 6.43 14.25 -14.15
C LYS A 54 5.67 12.94 -14.19
N ALA A 55 5.77 12.13 -13.13
CA ALA A 55 5.12 10.83 -12.99
C ALA A 55 3.59 10.95 -13.00
N VAL A 56 3.04 11.87 -12.19
CA VAL A 56 1.58 12.12 -12.15
C VAL A 56 1.08 12.62 -13.51
N THR A 57 1.76 13.61 -14.10
CA THR A 57 1.39 14.14 -15.41
C THR A 57 1.39 13.04 -16.47
N TYR A 58 2.45 12.24 -16.52
CA TYR A 58 2.57 11.16 -17.50
C TYR A 58 1.50 10.10 -17.31
N ALA A 59 1.29 9.62 -16.09
CA ALA A 59 0.29 8.61 -15.78
C ALA A 59 -1.13 9.09 -16.14
N HIS A 60 -1.49 10.32 -15.78
CA HIS A 60 -2.80 10.90 -16.06
C HIS A 60 -3.06 11.07 -17.57
N LEU A 61 -2.04 11.42 -18.37
CA LEU A 61 -2.16 11.45 -19.84
C LEU A 61 -2.53 10.09 -20.44
N HIS A 62 -2.21 9.00 -19.74
CA HIS A 62 -2.55 7.62 -20.13
C HIS A 62 -3.76 7.04 -19.38
N GLY A 63 -4.46 7.86 -18.59
CA GLY A 63 -5.61 7.42 -17.79
C GLY A 63 -5.27 6.53 -16.61
N VAL A 64 -4.01 6.55 -16.13
CA VAL A 64 -3.51 5.76 -15.00
C VAL A 64 -3.43 6.63 -13.76
N LYS A 65 -3.95 6.13 -12.63
CA LYS A 65 -3.91 6.81 -11.33
C LYS A 65 -2.55 6.70 -10.66
N VAL A 66 -2.23 7.66 -9.78
CA VAL A 66 -0.99 7.63 -8.99
C VAL A 66 -1.30 7.77 -7.51
N TYR A 67 -0.78 6.85 -6.69
CA TYR A 67 -0.92 6.84 -5.24
C TYR A 67 0.44 7.07 -4.57
N LEU A 68 0.50 8.00 -3.63
CA LEU A 68 1.74 8.28 -2.88
C LEU A 68 1.72 7.55 -1.54
N THR A 69 2.81 6.84 -1.23
CA THR A 69 2.95 6.16 0.07
C THR A 69 3.40 7.12 1.16
N VAL A 70 2.60 7.19 2.24
CA VAL A 70 2.90 7.85 3.51
C VAL A 70 2.65 6.81 4.63
N ASN A 71 3.23 5.64 4.46
CA ASN A 71 2.86 4.42 5.17
C ASN A 71 3.90 3.97 6.20
N THR A 72 4.53 4.91 6.89
CA THR A 72 5.36 4.67 8.07
C THR A 72 4.74 5.29 9.32
N LEU A 73 5.06 4.76 10.51
CA LEU A 73 4.72 5.43 11.77
C LEU A 73 5.63 6.64 11.97
N LEU A 74 5.04 7.79 12.31
CA LEU A 74 5.77 9.04 12.48
C LEU A 74 5.97 9.37 13.95
N LYS A 75 7.14 9.94 14.27
CA LYS A 75 7.39 10.58 15.56
C LYS A 75 6.82 11.99 15.54
N GLN A 76 6.46 12.51 16.71
CA GLN A 76 5.93 13.87 16.85
C GLN A 76 6.81 14.95 16.18
N ALA A 77 8.13 14.77 16.23
CA ALA A 77 9.09 15.70 15.61
C ALA A 77 9.10 15.67 14.07
N GLU A 78 8.51 14.65 13.44
CA GLU A 78 8.46 14.49 11.98
C GLU A 78 7.18 15.10 11.37
N LEU A 79 6.12 15.27 12.18
CA LEU A 79 4.83 15.78 11.72
C LEU A 79 4.90 17.19 11.07
N PRO A 80 5.72 18.14 11.52
CA PRO A 80 5.80 19.46 10.87
C PRO A 80 6.20 19.40 9.39
N ALA A 81 7.06 18.44 9.00
CA ALA A 81 7.50 18.29 7.62
C ALA A 81 6.47 17.59 6.71
N LEU A 82 5.40 17.03 7.29
CA LEU A 82 4.41 16.25 6.55
C LEU A 82 3.58 17.10 5.59
N TYR A 83 3.26 18.34 6.00
CA TYR A 83 2.48 19.25 5.16
C TYR A 83 3.21 19.56 3.85
N ASP A 84 4.45 20.01 3.95
CA ASP A 84 5.28 20.40 2.80
C ASP A 84 5.60 19.20 1.89
N TYR A 85 5.60 17.99 2.46
CA TYR A 85 5.78 16.76 1.68
C TYR A 85 4.53 16.39 0.88
N ILE A 86 3.34 16.50 1.45
CA ILE A 86 2.08 16.09 0.79
C ILE A 86 1.55 17.17 -0.14
N LYS A 87 1.68 18.45 0.24
CA LYS A 87 1.09 19.58 -0.49
C LYS A 87 1.39 19.57 -1.99
N PRO A 88 2.64 19.42 -2.46
CA PRO A 88 2.92 19.41 -3.90
C PRO A 88 2.19 18.29 -4.63
N PHE A 89 2.11 17.08 -4.04
CA PHE A 89 1.39 15.96 -4.61
C PHE A 89 -0.13 16.22 -4.70
N TYR A 90 -0.69 16.85 -3.68
CA TYR A 90 -2.09 17.26 -3.65
C TYR A 90 -2.40 18.32 -4.73
N GLU A 91 -1.55 19.35 -4.85
CA GLU A 91 -1.73 20.47 -5.79
C GLU A 91 -1.64 20.05 -7.26
N ILE A 92 -0.84 19.03 -7.58
CA ILE A 92 -0.77 18.46 -8.95
C ILE A 92 -1.89 17.46 -9.25
N GLY A 93 -2.83 17.27 -8.33
CA GLY A 93 -3.97 16.38 -8.52
C GLY A 93 -3.67 14.91 -8.30
N GLY A 94 -2.70 14.56 -7.42
CA GLY A 94 -2.46 13.17 -7.05
C GLY A 94 -3.71 12.47 -6.53
N ASP A 95 -3.91 11.19 -6.85
CA ASP A 95 -5.20 10.52 -6.71
C ASP A 95 -5.48 10.02 -5.29
N ALA A 96 -4.48 9.49 -4.58
CA ALA A 96 -4.65 9.00 -3.21
C ALA A 96 -3.33 8.96 -2.42
N LEU A 97 -3.48 8.92 -1.08
CA LEU A 97 -2.38 8.63 -0.16
C LEU A 97 -2.59 7.24 0.47
N ILE A 98 -1.53 6.43 0.51
CA ILE A 98 -1.53 5.15 1.22
C ILE A 98 -0.94 5.39 2.61
N ILE A 99 -1.76 5.27 3.67
CA ILE A 99 -1.42 5.70 5.03
C ILE A 99 -1.51 4.52 6.00
N GLN A 100 -0.57 4.47 6.97
CA GLN A 100 -0.55 3.51 8.07
C GLN A 100 -0.85 4.15 9.42
N ASP A 101 -0.29 5.34 9.68
CA ASP A 101 -0.35 6.02 10.97
C ASP A 101 -1.70 6.70 11.17
N LEU A 102 -2.40 6.38 12.27
CA LEU A 102 -3.70 6.98 12.58
C LEU A 102 -3.63 8.49 12.83
N GLY A 103 -2.52 8.99 13.41
CA GLY A 103 -2.29 10.42 13.60
C GLY A 103 -2.11 11.13 12.27
N VAL A 104 -1.32 10.53 11.36
CA VAL A 104 -1.16 11.02 9.98
C VAL A 104 -2.49 10.98 9.24
N PHE A 105 -3.27 9.91 9.39
CA PHE A 105 -4.60 9.80 8.79
C PHE A 105 -5.51 10.97 9.21
N SER A 106 -5.62 11.20 10.52
CA SER A 106 -6.42 12.31 11.05
C SER A 106 -5.91 13.67 10.59
N TYR A 107 -4.58 13.86 10.56
CA TYR A 107 -3.94 15.08 10.06
C TYR A 107 -4.27 15.34 8.59
N VAL A 108 -4.11 14.33 7.74
CA VAL A 108 -4.37 14.44 6.29
C VAL A 108 -5.84 14.76 6.02
N LYS A 109 -6.78 14.08 6.69
CA LYS A 109 -8.22 14.37 6.54
C LYS A 109 -8.56 15.83 6.88
N LYS A 110 -7.82 16.42 7.81
CA LYS A 110 -8.03 17.83 8.22
C LYS A 110 -7.39 18.84 7.27
N GLN A 111 -6.18 18.53 6.76
CA GLN A 111 -5.39 19.48 5.94
C GLN A 111 -5.69 19.35 4.44
N PHE A 112 -6.05 18.16 3.99
CA PHE A 112 -6.26 17.79 2.58
C PHE A 112 -7.58 17.00 2.44
N PRO A 113 -8.76 17.64 2.67
CA PRO A 113 -10.03 16.92 2.82
C PRO A 113 -10.47 16.14 1.58
N ASP A 114 -10.06 16.60 0.39
CA ASP A 114 -10.52 16.04 -0.88
C ASP A 114 -9.67 14.88 -1.38
N ILE A 115 -8.47 14.65 -0.78
CA ILE A 115 -7.63 13.53 -1.22
C ILE A 115 -8.18 12.21 -0.69
N ALA A 116 -8.21 11.19 -1.55
CA ALA A 116 -8.58 9.85 -1.13
C ALA A 116 -7.49 9.25 -0.22
N ILE A 117 -7.92 8.51 0.81
CA ILE A 117 -7.00 7.79 1.71
C ILE A 117 -7.26 6.30 1.60
N HIS A 118 -6.20 5.57 1.25
CA HIS A 118 -6.14 4.12 1.26
C HIS A 118 -5.42 3.65 2.53
N CYS A 119 -6.08 2.83 3.34
CA CYS A 119 -5.44 2.22 4.50
C CYS A 119 -4.40 1.22 4.05
N SER A 120 -3.13 1.45 4.41
CA SER A 120 -2.03 0.52 4.10
C SER A 120 -2.26 -0.86 4.72
N THR A 121 -1.76 -1.91 4.08
CA THR A 121 -1.70 -3.25 4.68
C THR A 121 -1.00 -3.27 6.05
N GLN A 122 -0.09 -2.32 6.29
CA GLN A 122 0.61 -2.18 7.57
C GLN A 122 -0.30 -1.68 8.72
N MET A 123 -1.52 -1.23 8.44
CA MET A 123 -2.56 -0.99 9.47
C MET A 123 -3.15 -2.29 10.00
N ASN A 124 -2.88 -3.43 9.34
CA ASN A 124 -3.36 -4.75 9.73
C ASN A 124 -4.88 -4.83 9.90
N ILE A 125 -5.61 -4.35 8.91
CA ILE A 125 -7.06 -4.49 8.86
C ILE A 125 -7.38 -5.97 8.56
N THR A 126 -7.90 -6.67 9.55
CA THR A 126 -8.18 -8.11 9.53
C THR A 126 -9.66 -8.45 9.73
N SER A 127 -10.53 -7.46 9.77
CA SER A 127 -11.95 -7.70 10.04
C SER A 127 -12.85 -6.61 9.47
N ALA A 128 -14.13 -6.93 9.32
CA ALA A 128 -15.15 -5.97 8.93
C ALA A 128 -15.30 -4.82 9.94
N TYR A 129 -15.09 -5.07 11.25
CA TYR A 129 -15.10 -4.01 12.26
C TYR A 129 -13.96 -3.00 12.07
N GLY A 130 -12.76 -3.49 11.76
CA GLY A 130 -11.62 -2.61 11.44
C GLY A 130 -11.87 -1.79 10.17
N ALA A 131 -12.38 -2.42 9.12
CA ALA A 131 -12.75 -1.75 7.88
C ALA A 131 -13.86 -0.70 8.09
N ALA A 132 -14.89 -1.03 8.88
CA ALA A 132 -15.99 -0.11 9.21
C ALA A 132 -15.48 1.10 10.01
N LEU A 133 -14.58 0.89 10.97
CA LEU A 133 -13.94 1.99 11.72
C LEU A 133 -13.20 2.93 10.77
N MET A 134 -12.38 2.40 9.87
CA MET A 134 -11.61 3.22 8.93
C MET A 134 -12.51 3.95 7.92
N LYS A 135 -13.58 3.30 7.45
CA LYS A 135 -14.61 3.96 6.64
C LYS A 135 -15.25 5.13 7.39
N ALA A 136 -15.63 4.93 8.65
CA ALA A 136 -16.22 5.99 9.49
C ALA A 136 -15.26 7.17 9.69
N GLN A 137 -13.94 6.93 9.67
CA GLN A 137 -12.91 7.97 9.70
C GLN A 137 -12.70 8.64 8.32
N GLY A 138 -13.31 8.12 7.26
CA GLY A 138 -13.24 8.68 5.91
C GLY A 138 -12.20 8.03 4.99
N ALA A 139 -11.79 6.79 5.27
CA ALA A 139 -11.03 6.00 4.30
C ALA A 139 -11.90 5.65 3.10
N SER A 140 -11.34 5.69 1.90
CA SER A 140 -11.97 5.26 0.66
C SER A 140 -11.69 3.78 0.34
N ARG A 141 -10.53 3.27 0.78
CA ARG A 141 -10.06 1.92 0.49
C ARG A 141 -9.33 1.32 1.69
N VAL A 142 -9.44 0.02 1.85
CA VAL A 142 -8.58 -0.77 2.76
C VAL A 142 -7.77 -1.77 1.95
N VAL A 143 -6.45 -1.77 2.18
CA VAL A 143 -5.57 -2.84 1.73
C VAL A 143 -5.56 -3.89 2.85
N THR A 144 -6.14 -5.04 2.59
CA THR A 144 -6.29 -6.08 3.60
C THR A 144 -4.94 -6.62 4.08
N ALA A 145 -4.91 -7.14 5.31
CA ALA A 145 -3.80 -7.95 5.75
C ALA A 145 -3.66 -9.18 4.84
N ARG A 146 -2.42 -9.58 4.55
CA ARG A 146 -2.13 -10.70 3.62
C ARG A 146 -2.55 -12.05 4.15
N GLU A 147 -2.77 -12.15 5.45
CA GLU A 147 -3.15 -13.34 6.18
C GLU A 147 -4.64 -13.67 6.08
N MET A 148 -5.44 -12.75 5.52
CA MET A 148 -6.89 -12.92 5.41
C MET A 148 -7.27 -13.97 4.37
N SER A 149 -8.24 -14.80 4.74
CA SER A 149 -8.89 -15.74 3.85
C SER A 149 -9.90 -15.05 2.91
N LEU A 150 -10.25 -15.72 1.81
CA LEU A 150 -11.31 -15.26 0.90
C LEU A 150 -12.66 -15.03 1.61
N ALA A 151 -12.98 -15.88 2.60
CA ALA A 151 -14.21 -15.74 3.38
C ALA A 151 -14.24 -14.46 4.23
N GLU A 152 -13.12 -14.10 4.84
CA GLU A 152 -12.97 -12.87 5.62
C GLU A 152 -13.02 -11.63 4.72
N ILE A 153 -12.38 -11.68 3.55
CA ILE A 153 -12.45 -10.60 2.55
C ILE A 153 -13.91 -10.39 2.11
N ARG A 154 -14.63 -11.46 1.80
CA ARG A 154 -16.07 -11.41 1.46
C ARG A 154 -16.89 -10.80 2.58
N THR A 155 -16.62 -11.17 3.83
CA THR A 155 -17.30 -10.61 5.00
C THR A 155 -17.11 -9.09 5.12
N ILE A 156 -15.90 -8.58 4.86
CA ILE A 156 -15.67 -7.12 4.80
C ILE A 156 -16.59 -6.51 3.74
N LYS A 157 -16.60 -7.07 2.55
CA LYS A 157 -17.34 -6.50 1.41
C LYS A 157 -18.84 -6.54 1.59
N GLU A 158 -19.36 -7.58 2.24
CA GLU A 158 -20.80 -7.72 2.54
C GLU A 158 -21.29 -6.76 3.62
N GLN A 159 -20.43 -6.46 4.62
CA GLN A 159 -20.79 -5.66 5.77
C GLN A 159 -20.40 -4.19 5.67
N VAL A 160 -19.42 -3.86 4.84
CA VAL A 160 -18.86 -2.51 4.76
C VAL A 160 -18.77 -2.07 3.30
N ASP A 161 -19.49 -1.00 2.96
CA ASP A 161 -19.38 -0.38 1.63
C ASP A 161 -18.08 0.42 1.52
N ILE A 162 -16.95 -0.26 1.38
CA ILE A 162 -15.61 0.29 1.20
C ILE A 162 -14.90 -0.46 0.07
N GLU A 163 -13.98 0.20 -0.62
CA GLU A 163 -13.14 -0.49 -1.60
C GLU A 163 -12.14 -1.42 -0.87
N VAL A 164 -12.00 -2.63 -1.40
CA VAL A 164 -11.07 -3.63 -0.90
C VAL A 164 -9.98 -3.88 -1.93
N GLU A 165 -8.73 -3.79 -1.47
CA GLU A 165 -7.53 -4.10 -2.23
C GLU A 165 -6.81 -5.28 -1.60
N THR A 166 -6.36 -6.23 -2.42
CA THR A 166 -5.66 -7.43 -1.95
C THR A 166 -4.36 -7.68 -2.69
N PHE A 167 -3.38 -8.23 -1.98
CA PHE A 167 -2.15 -8.71 -2.60
C PHE A 167 -2.41 -10.04 -3.35
N VAL A 168 -1.85 -10.15 -4.54
CA VAL A 168 -1.97 -11.36 -5.37
C VAL A 168 -0.63 -12.04 -5.62
N HIS A 169 0.49 -11.33 -5.44
CA HIS A 169 1.82 -11.89 -5.68
C HIS A 169 2.87 -11.19 -4.83
N GLY A 170 3.90 -11.94 -4.44
CA GLY A 170 5.12 -11.42 -3.82
C GLY A 170 5.46 -12.03 -2.46
N ALA A 171 6.44 -11.46 -1.79
CA ALA A 171 7.00 -11.98 -0.55
C ALA A 171 6.01 -11.91 0.61
N MET A 172 5.91 -13.01 1.38
CA MET A 172 5.16 -13.04 2.64
C MET A 172 6.05 -12.67 3.82
N CYS A 173 5.58 -11.76 4.66
CA CYS A 173 6.21 -11.45 5.92
C CYS A 173 6.00 -12.61 6.93
N TYR A 174 6.99 -12.86 7.79
CA TYR A 174 6.87 -13.83 8.87
C TYR A 174 5.84 -13.42 9.94
N SER A 175 5.65 -12.12 10.13
CA SER A 175 4.65 -11.54 11.02
C SER A 175 3.57 -10.80 10.25
N TYR A 176 2.54 -10.35 10.94
CA TYR A 176 1.65 -9.34 10.37
C TYR A 176 2.47 -8.17 9.83
N SER A 177 2.06 -7.62 8.69
CA SER A 177 2.84 -6.66 7.91
C SER A 177 3.30 -5.47 8.76
N GLY A 178 4.61 -5.21 8.77
CA GLY A 178 5.21 -4.08 9.48
C GLY A 178 5.33 -4.22 11.00
N GLN A 179 4.83 -5.31 11.62
CA GLN A 179 4.80 -5.47 13.08
C GLN A 179 6.04 -6.17 13.65
N CYS A 180 6.89 -6.74 12.82
CA CYS A 180 8.10 -7.43 13.27
C CYS A 180 9.18 -6.44 13.72
N LEU A 181 9.70 -6.62 14.93
CA LEU A 181 10.81 -5.85 15.48
C LEU A 181 12.19 -6.52 15.34
N MET A 182 12.25 -7.74 14.80
CA MET A 182 13.49 -8.53 14.76
C MET A 182 14.64 -7.79 14.08
N SER A 183 14.38 -7.16 12.92
CA SER A 183 15.38 -6.39 12.19
C SER A 183 15.81 -5.12 12.93
N SER A 184 14.90 -4.51 13.69
CA SER A 184 15.21 -3.33 14.51
C SER A 184 16.10 -3.69 15.70
N LEU A 185 15.76 -4.80 16.40
CA LEU A 185 16.51 -5.23 17.59
C LEU A 185 17.89 -5.80 17.24
N ALA A 186 17.97 -6.60 16.18
CA ALA A 186 19.23 -7.25 15.78
C ALA A 186 20.21 -6.34 15.05
N GLY A 187 19.73 -5.28 14.36
CA GLY A 187 20.57 -4.49 13.47
C GLY A 187 20.19 -3.00 13.35
N GLY A 188 19.31 -2.48 14.19
CA GLY A 188 18.89 -1.08 14.15
C GLY A 188 18.10 -0.70 12.87
N ARG A 189 17.63 -1.68 12.08
CA ARG A 189 16.97 -1.49 10.81
C ARG A 189 15.47 -1.72 10.95
N SER A 190 14.70 -0.64 11.08
CA SER A 190 13.25 -0.73 11.27
C SER A 190 12.52 -1.23 10.02
N GLY A 191 11.82 -2.36 10.15
CA GLY A 191 10.93 -2.88 9.09
C GLY A 191 9.75 -1.95 8.81
N ASN A 192 9.23 -1.29 9.84
CA ASN A 192 8.17 -0.29 9.68
C ASN A 192 8.60 0.91 8.82
N ARG A 193 9.89 1.23 8.84
CA ARG A 193 10.48 2.31 8.05
C ARG A 193 11.11 1.84 6.72
N GLY A 194 10.69 0.69 6.21
CA GLY A 194 11.19 0.14 4.96
C GLY A 194 12.65 -0.30 4.97
N ARG A 195 13.24 -0.48 6.15
CA ARG A 195 14.66 -0.85 6.31
C ARG A 195 14.86 -2.29 6.76
N CYS A 196 13.86 -3.14 6.62
CA CYS A 196 13.96 -4.53 7.06
C CYS A 196 15.13 -5.24 6.37
N ALA A 197 16.03 -5.85 7.18
CA ALA A 197 17.14 -6.66 6.68
C ALA A 197 16.72 -8.10 6.36
N GLN A 198 15.42 -8.40 6.43
CA GLN A 198 14.84 -9.72 6.19
C GLN A 198 15.53 -10.85 7.00
N PRO A 199 15.72 -10.70 8.33
CA PRO A 199 16.38 -11.74 9.11
C PRO A 199 15.65 -13.08 9.04
N CYS A 200 14.34 -13.11 8.84
CA CYS A 200 13.57 -14.33 8.64
C CYS A 200 13.95 -15.10 7.35
N ARG A 201 14.57 -14.46 6.36
CA ARG A 201 15.01 -15.09 5.11
C ARG A 201 16.45 -15.65 5.19
N LYS A 202 17.13 -15.48 6.33
CA LYS A 202 18.48 -16.01 6.52
C LYS A 202 18.47 -17.50 6.84
N CYS A 203 19.57 -18.17 6.49
CA CYS A 203 19.82 -19.54 6.86
C CYS A 203 20.25 -19.60 8.36
N TYR A 204 19.56 -20.42 9.16
CA TYR A 204 19.86 -20.72 10.55
C TYR A 204 20.10 -22.21 10.68
N ASN A 205 21.25 -22.61 11.23
CA ASN A 205 21.60 -24.03 11.40
C ASN A 205 21.41 -24.84 10.10
N ASN A 206 21.91 -24.33 8.98
CA ASN A 206 21.79 -24.93 7.64
C ASN A 206 20.33 -25.11 7.15
N SER A 207 19.38 -24.34 7.68
CA SER A 207 17.98 -24.39 7.28
C SER A 207 17.35 -22.98 7.27
N TYR A 208 16.34 -22.80 6.42
CA TYR A 208 15.57 -21.56 6.31
C TYR A 208 14.30 -21.60 7.18
N LEU A 209 14.49 -21.85 8.48
CA LEU A 209 13.42 -22.13 9.45
C LEU A 209 12.32 -21.08 9.54
N LEU A 210 12.67 -19.81 9.33
CA LEU A 210 11.74 -18.68 9.45
C LEU A 210 11.28 -18.14 8.10
N SER A 211 11.79 -18.69 6.98
CA SER A 211 11.44 -18.18 5.65
C SER A 211 10.05 -18.66 5.26
N MET A 212 9.13 -17.71 5.11
CA MET A 212 7.82 -17.98 4.52
C MET A 212 7.96 -18.27 3.03
N LYS A 213 7.03 -19.06 2.48
CA LYS A 213 6.85 -19.18 1.03
C LYS A 213 6.29 -17.88 0.48
N ASP A 214 6.70 -17.52 -0.72
CA ASP A 214 6.13 -16.37 -1.39
C ASP A 214 4.70 -16.66 -1.84
N MET A 215 3.88 -15.62 -1.87
CA MET A 215 2.48 -15.71 -2.29
C MET A 215 2.40 -15.67 -3.82
N CYS A 216 1.58 -16.54 -4.39
CA CYS A 216 1.12 -16.44 -5.76
C CYS A 216 -0.36 -16.85 -5.79
N ALA A 217 -1.24 -15.85 -5.88
CA ALA A 217 -2.69 -16.04 -5.90
C ALA A 217 -3.29 -15.87 -7.32
N LEU A 218 -2.48 -16.05 -8.38
CA LEU A 218 -2.97 -15.90 -9.75
C LEU A 218 -4.14 -16.84 -10.06
N SER A 219 -4.09 -18.08 -9.57
CA SER A 219 -5.18 -19.04 -9.74
C SER A 219 -6.44 -18.72 -8.94
N LEU A 220 -6.36 -17.80 -7.96
CA LEU A 220 -7.46 -17.38 -7.10
C LEU A 220 -8.06 -16.02 -7.51
N ILE A 221 -7.61 -15.44 -8.62
CA ILE A 221 -8.12 -14.14 -9.08
C ILE A 221 -9.66 -14.17 -9.28
N PRO A 222 -10.26 -15.19 -9.91
CA PRO A 222 -11.71 -15.26 -10.03
C PRO A 222 -12.43 -15.22 -8.67
N GLU A 223 -11.96 -15.99 -7.70
CA GLU A 223 -12.53 -16.06 -6.36
C GLU A 223 -12.31 -14.76 -5.56
N LEU A 224 -11.19 -14.06 -5.77
CA LEU A 224 -10.95 -12.74 -5.19
C LEU A 224 -11.93 -11.70 -5.75
N ILE A 225 -12.21 -11.75 -7.04
CA ILE A 225 -13.20 -10.88 -7.68
C ILE A 225 -14.60 -11.17 -7.13
N GLU A 226 -14.97 -12.44 -7.01
CA GLU A 226 -16.24 -12.86 -6.41
C GLU A 226 -16.37 -12.45 -4.94
N ALA A 227 -15.25 -12.45 -4.20
CA ALA A 227 -15.19 -11.96 -2.83
C ALA A 227 -15.31 -10.43 -2.73
N GLY A 228 -15.32 -9.71 -3.87
CA GLY A 228 -15.54 -8.27 -3.95
C GLY A 228 -14.27 -7.43 -3.90
N THR A 229 -13.09 -8.03 -4.15
CA THR A 229 -11.85 -7.26 -4.36
C THR A 229 -11.97 -6.39 -5.60
N LEU A 230 -11.64 -5.11 -5.48
CA LEU A 230 -11.68 -4.13 -6.57
C LEU A 230 -10.29 -3.74 -7.08
N SER A 231 -9.25 -3.98 -6.31
CA SER A 231 -7.87 -3.68 -6.70
C SER A 231 -6.95 -4.84 -6.33
N LEU A 232 -6.10 -5.21 -7.28
CA LEU A 232 -5.10 -6.27 -7.14
C LEU A 232 -3.71 -5.64 -7.14
N ILE A 233 -2.95 -5.90 -6.08
CA ILE A 233 -1.62 -5.32 -5.90
C ILE A 233 -0.54 -6.39 -5.88
N HIS A 234 0.60 -6.06 -6.48
CA HIS A 234 1.83 -6.83 -6.41
C HIS A 234 2.75 -6.26 -5.33
N ILE A 235 3.43 -7.13 -4.57
CA ILE A 235 4.47 -6.74 -3.63
C ILE A 235 5.78 -6.67 -4.40
N SER A 236 6.35 -5.48 -4.54
CA SER A 236 7.75 -5.38 -4.96
C SER A 236 8.65 -5.72 -3.78
N GLU A 237 9.70 -6.48 -4.02
CA GLU A 237 10.77 -6.70 -3.06
C GLU A 237 11.36 -5.35 -2.61
N PRO A 238 11.68 -5.19 -1.31
CA PRO A 238 12.38 -4.02 -0.80
C PRO A 238 13.84 -3.98 -1.27
#